data_790bc146abaacd77db61ca44fbf582f2
#
_entry.id   790bc146abaacd77db61ca44fbf582f2
#
_cell.length_a   1.000
_cell.length_b   1.000
_cell.length_c   1.000
_cell.angle_alpha   90.00
_cell.angle_beta   90.00
_cell.angle_gamma   90.00
#
_symmetry.space_group_name_H-M   'P 1'
#
loop_
_entity.id
_entity.type
_entity.pdbx_description
1 polymer ?
#
loop_
_entity_poly.entity_id
_entity_poly.type
_entity_poly.pdbx_seq_one_letter_code
_entity_poly.pdbx_strand_id
1 'polypeptide(L)'
;MVFLMINGIMKFLKKEELLKKEDIAARMNELARLNIPFLFVINYDRTLAYIEPLDSIDPNTIMYQFGQEGNIPDHSYLQEHKLEWDFLRPDRKQYHDSFNTVVSNEKAGNSYLANLTCKIPIHTNFTLKEIFLRSSARYRLWIKDTLVCFSPEIFIQVKGNEISSFPMKGTIDATLPDAQNLLINNAKEAAEHATIVDLIRNDLSMVANHVHVPRYRYVERLETNHGAILQTSSEIRGNILPYYHQHPGDMLMKQLPAGSITGAPKPKTMEIIHEAENYDRGFYTGVMGIWKDGDIDSAVMIRFIDQENNKLYYKAGGGITAQSDEESEYNEIIEKIYVPIC
;
A
#
# COMPACT_ATOMS: atom_id res chain seq x y z
N MET A 1 15.07 34.09 -6.69
CA MET A 1 15.74 33.63 -5.46
C MET A 1 14.98 34.25 -4.29
N VAL A 2 13.98 33.56 -3.76
CA VAL A 2 13.26 33.97 -2.57
C VAL A 2 13.45 32.87 -1.55
N PHE A 3 14.33 33.10 -0.59
CA PHE A 3 14.48 32.30 0.62
C PHE A 3 13.33 32.68 1.55
N LEU A 4 12.40 31.78 1.77
CA LEU A 4 11.51 31.85 2.93
C LEU A 4 12.13 31.01 4.04
N MET A 5 12.90 31.65 4.89
CA MET A 5 13.16 31.15 6.24
C MET A 5 11.83 31.18 7.00
N ILE A 6 11.28 30.05 7.33
CA ILE A 6 10.18 29.95 8.28
C ILE A 6 10.77 29.43 9.58
N ASN A 7 10.76 30.34 10.58
CA ASN A 7 11.18 30.15 11.97
C ASN A 7 10.61 28.86 12.57
N GLY A 8 11.47 28.15 13.31
CA GLY A 8 11.14 26.96 14.09
C GLY A 8 10.02 27.18 15.10
N ILE A 9 8.82 26.79 14.72
CA ILE A 9 7.71 26.54 15.64
C ILE A 9 7.11 25.20 15.20
N MET A 10 7.05 24.24 16.16
CA MET A 10 6.31 22.99 16.01
C MET A 10 4.92 23.25 15.47
N LYS A 11 4.67 22.98 14.20
CA LYS A 11 3.33 22.91 13.64
C LYS A 11 2.93 21.44 13.53
N PHE A 12 1.85 21.07 14.20
CA PHE A 12 1.14 19.84 13.92
C PHE A 12 0.73 19.87 12.44
N LEU A 13 0.96 18.77 11.70
CA LEU A 13 0.52 18.66 10.32
C LEU A 13 -1.00 18.84 10.26
N LYS A 14 -1.44 20.04 9.89
CA LYS A 14 -2.85 20.33 9.64
C LYS A 14 -3.19 19.83 8.25
N LYS A 15 -4.45 19.48 8.02
CA LYS A 15 -5.00 19.11 6.70
C LYS A 15 -4.68 20.18 5.62
N GLU A 16 -4.37 21.40 6.03
CA GLU A 16 -3.96 22.56 5.22
C GLU A 16 -2.51 22.47 4.67
N GLU A 17 -1.68 21.54 5.19
CA GLU A 17 -0.29 21.33 4.76
C GLU A 17 -0.17 20.21 3.70
N LEU A 18 -1.27 19.54 3.36
CA LEU A 18 -1.30 18.53 2.30
C LEU A 18 -1.27 19.20 0.93
N LEU A 19 -0.38 18.72 0.06
CA LEU A 19 -0.35 19.13 -1.34
C LEU A 19 -1.59 18.63 -2.06
N LYS A 20 -2.14 19.48 -2.92
CA LYS A 20 -3.25 19.14 -3.79
C LYS A 20 -2.75 18.48 -5.08
N LYS A 21 -3.65 17.82 -5.79
CA LYS A 21 -3.37 17.02 -6.99
C LYS A 21 -2.45 17.71 -7.99
N GLU A 22 -2.69 18.98 -8.28
CA GLU A 22 -1.96 19.78 -9.26
C GLU A 22 -0.49 20.01 -8.88
N ASP A 23 -0.18 19.98 -7.57
CA ASP A 23 1.15 20.29 -7.04
C ASP A 23 1.99 19.04 -6.74
N ILE A 24 1.36 17.86 -6.62
CA ILE A 24 2.03 16.62 -6.17
C ILE A 24 3.22 16.28 -7.08
N ALA A 25 2.98 16.10 -8.38
CA ALA A 25 4.05 15.75 -9.32
C ALA A 25 5.10 16.85 -9.43
N ALA A 26 4.67 18.11 -9.48
CA ALA A 26 5.56 19.28 -9.59
C ALA A 26 6.53 19.35 -8.40
N ARG A 27 6.05 19.14 -7.17
CA ARG A 27 6.87 19.17 -5.96
C ARG A 27 7.89 18.03 -5.94
N MET A 28 7.51 16.82 -6.30
CA MET A 28 8.43 15.69 -6.38
C MET A 28 9.51 15.92 -7.44
N ASN A 29 9.12 16.40 -8.62
CA ASN A 29 10.05 16.71 -9.71
C ASN A 29 11.02 17.84 -9.32
N GLU A 30 10.54 18.85 -8.60
CA GLU A 30 11.38 19.95 -8.08
C GLU A 30 12.48 19.41 -7.14
N LEU A 31 12.09 18.62 -6.13
CA LEU A 31 13.03 18.05 -5.16
C LEU A 31 14.02 17.11 -5.83
N ALA A 32 13.57 16.27 -6.77
CA ALA A 32 14.45 15.38 -7.52
C ALA A 32 15.47 16.16 -8.38
N ARG A 33 15.04 17.22 -9.06
CA ARG A 33 15.94 18.09 -9.85
C ARG A 33 17.01 18.77 -9.00
N LEU A 34 16.66 19.10 -7.74
CA LEU A 34 17.58 19.68 -6.76
C LEU A 34 18.43 18.61 -6.05
N ASN A 35 18.24 17.33 -6.38
CA ASN A 35 18.82 16.17 -5.70
C ASN A 35 18.60 16.18 -4.18
N ILE A 36 17.42 16.59 -3.74
CA ILE A 36 17.02 16.59 -2.34
C ILE A 36 16.24 15.31 -2.07
N PRO A 37 16.72 14.39 -1.21
CA PRO A 37 15.99 13.18 -0.85
C PRO A 37 14.69 13.51 -0.13
N PHE A 38 13.60 12.80 -0.44
CA PHE A 38 12.29 13.09 0.14
C PHE A 38 11.46 11.83 0.40
N LEU A 39 10.59 11.93 1.42
CA LEU A 39 9.47 11.03 1.67
C LEU A 39 8.26 11.50 0.86
N PHE A 40 7.52 10.57 0.29
CA PHE A 40 6.21 10.82 -0.30
C PHE A 40 5.15 9.86 0.25
N VAL A 41 3.96 10.38 0.50
CA VAL A 41 2.77 9.62 0.91
C VAL A 41 1.59 10.18 0.12
N ILE A 42 1.05 9.41 -0.82
CA ILE A 42 0.00 9.86 -1.74
C ILE A 42 -1.26 9.04 -1.48
N ASN A 43 -2.40 9.72 -1.33
CA ASN A 43 -3.68 9.07 -1.08
C ASN A 43 -4.20 8.31 -2.33
N TYR A 44 -5.19 7.42 -2.12
CA TYR A 44 -5.74 6.56 -3.17
C TYR A 44 -6.22 7.34 -4.39
N ASP A 45 -6.98 8.42 -4.19
CA ASP A 45 -7.55 9.24 -5.26
C ASP A 45 -6.55 10.21 -5.91
N ARG A 46 -5.31 10.25 -5.43
CA ARG A 46 -4.24 11.13 -5.93
C ARG A 46 -4.58 12.61 -5.80
N THR A 47 -5.36 12.95 -4.80
CA THR A 47 -5.84 14.33 -4.56
C THR A 47 -5.07 15.03 -3.45
N LEU A 48 -4.42 14.26 -2.57
CA LEU A 48 -3.70 14.74 -1.40
C LEU A 48 -2.37 13.99 -1.24
N ALA A 49 -1.32 14.68 -0.80
CA ALA A 49 -0.04 14.05 -0.50
C ALA A 49 0.74 14.81 0.59
N TYR A 50 1.56 14.04 1.36
CA TYR A 50 2.72 14.57 2.09
C TYR A 50 3.96 14.36 1.23
N ILE A 51 4.75 15.39 1.00
CA ILE A 51 6.02 15.32 0.30
C ILE A 51 7.02 16.20 1.04
N GLU A 52 7.93 15.56 1.79
CA GLU A 52 8.84 16.25 2.70
C GLU A 52 10.28 15.82 2.47
N PRO A 53 11.25 16.76 2.42
CA PRO A 53 12.67 16.43 2.46
C PRO A 53 12.99 15.57 3.68
N LEU A 54 13.82 14.52 3.53
CA LEU A 54 14.12 13.57 4.62
C LEU A 54 14.76 14.23 5.83
N ASP A 55 15.60 15.24 5.62
CA ASP A 55 16.29 16.01 6.67
C ASP A 55 15.38 16.97 7.44
N SER A 56 14.19 17.27 6.90
CA SER A 56 13.20 18.17 7.50
C SER A 56 12.14 17.45 8.31
N ILE A 57 12.13 16.09 8.27
CA ILE A 57 11.10 15.28 8.95
C ILE A 57 11.39 15.19 10.45
N ASP A 58 10.49 15.75 11.27
CA ASP A 58 10.52 15.59 12.72
C ASP A 58 9.97 14.20 13.12
N PRO A 59 10.79 13.31 13.76
CA PRO A 59 10.33 12.00 14.22
C PRO A 59 9.24 12.06 15.30
N ASN A 60 8.97 13.21 15.90
CA ASN A 60 7.82 13.40 16.79
C ASN A 60 6.48 13.55 16.04
N THR A 61 6.52 13.76 14.73
CA THR A 61 5.34 13.94 13.88
C THR A 61 5.21 12.86 12.82
N ILE A 62 6.30 12.46 12.19
CA ILE A 62 6.34 11.39 11.18
C ILE A 62 7.53 10.48 11.47
N MET A 63 7.25 9.18 11.64
CA MET A 63 8.28 8.14 11.63
C MET A 63 8.03 7.18 10.47
N TYR A 64 9.12 6.73 9.85
CA TYR A 64 9.08 5.78 8.76
C TYR A 64 10.24 4.79 8.82
N GLN A 65 10.06 3.65 8.17
CA GLN A 65 11.09 2.66 7.89
C GLN A 65 10.81 2.06 6.51
N PHE A 66 11.79 2.12 5.62
CA PHE A 66 11.77 1.53 4.28
C PHE A 66 13.04 0.69 4.12
N GLY A 67 12.92 -0.61 4.34
CA GLY A 67 14.09 -1.50 4.39
C GLY A 67 15.10 -1.05 5.47
N GLN A 68 16.25 -0.55 5.04
CA GLN A 68 17.31 -0.05 5.94
C GLN A 68 17.23 1.47 6.19
N GLU A 69 16.46 2.21 5.40
CA GLU A 69 16.30 3.66 5.53
C GLU A 69 15.16 4.01 6.49
N GLY A 70 15.40 4.89 7.45
CA GLY A 70 14.38 5.29 8.41
C GLY A 70 14.85 6.41 9.33
N ASN A 71 13.91 6.93 10.13
CA ASN A 71 14.17 8.01 11.08
C ASN A 71 13.76 7.66 12.52
N ILE A 72 13.68 6.35 12.84
CA ILE A 72 13.29 5.90 14.18
C ILE A 72 14.42 6.19 15.16
N PRO A 73 14.17 6.92 16.28
CA PRO A 73 15.20 7.20 17.28
C PRO A 73 15.69 5.92 17.98
N ASP A 74 17.00 5.84 18.23
CA ASP A 74 17.67 4.69 18.85
C ASP A 74 17.20 4.30 20.26
N HIS A 75 16.50 5.18 20.98
CA HIS A 75 16.11 5.02 22.38
C HIS A 75 14.60 5.17 22.61
N SER A 76 13.80 4.52 21.79
CA SER A 76 12.35 4.50 22.01
C SER A 76 12.00 3.54 23.14
N TYR A 77 11.93 4.03 24.38
CA TYR A 77 11.47 3.22 25.52
C TYR A 77 9.98 2.92 25.35
N LEU A 78 9.66 1.64 25.22
CA LEU A 78 8.30 1.14 25.23
C LEU A 78 8.05 0.44 26.57
N GLN A 79 7.00 0.85 27.28
CA GLN A 79 6.57 0.13 28.50
C GLN A 79 6.13 -1.28 28.13
N GLU A 80 6.59 -2.27 28.89
CA GLU A 80 6.17 -3.66 28.69
C GLU A 80 4.73 -3.84 29.18
N HIS A 81 3.79 -3.86 28.24
CA HIS A 81 2.42 -4.30 28.48
C HIS A 81 1.92 -5.08 27.27
N LYS A 82 1.00 -6.00 27.54
CA LYS A 82 0.44 -6.88 26.51
C LYS A 82 -0.53 -6.10 25.64
N LEU A 83 -0.50 -6.35 24.34
CA LEU A 83 -1.48 -5.82 23.41
C LEU A 83 -2.87 -6.38 23.75
N GLU A 84 -3.82 -5.47 24.00
CA GLU A 84 -5.25 -5.76 23.94
C GLU A 84 -5.73 -5.35 22.55
N TRP A 85 -6.41 -6.26 21.87
CA TRP A 85 -6.85 -6.06 20.49
C TRP A 85 -8.24 -6.64 20.29
N ASP A 86 -9.17 -5.80 19.89
CA ASP A 86 -10.54 -6.20 19.57
C ASP A 86 -11.04 -5.36 18.38
N PHE A 87 -12.02 -5.88 17.64
CA PHE A 87 -12.62 -5.19 16.51
C PHE A 87 -14.09 -5.58 16.31
N LEU A 88 -14.84 -4.65 15.76
CA LEU A 88 -16.22 -4.91 15.34
C LEU A 88 -16.19 -5.48 13.92
N ARG A 89 -16.72 -6.69 13.73
CA ARG A 89 -16.81 -7.27 12.39
C ARG A 89 -17.60 -6.36 11.45
N PRO A 90 -17.22 -6.28 10.16
CA PRO A 90 -18.00 -5.54 9.16
C PRO A 90 -19.47 -5.99 9.16
N ASP A 91 -20.37 -5.05 8.97
CA ASP A 91 -21.79 -5.38 8.85
C ASP A 91 -22.04 -6.28 7.65
N ARG A 92 -22.65 -7.44 7.91
CA ARG A 92 -22.88 -8.47 6.88
C ARG A 92 -23.76 -7.99 5.74
N LYS A 93 -24.82 -7.22 6.06
CA LYS A 93 -25.73 -6.71 5.04
C LYS A 93 -25.03 -5.68 4.15
N GLN A 94 -24.31 -4.76 4.77
CA GLN A 94 -23.56 -3.76 4.04
C GLN A 94 -22.48 -4.41 3.15
N TYR A 95 -21.75 -5.40 3.67
CA TYR A 95 -20.77 -6.13 2.88
C TYR A 95 -21.42 -6.85 1.69
N HIS A 96 -22.57 -7.52 1.92
CA HIS A 96 -23.37 -8.17 0.88
C HIS A 96 -23.77 -7.21 -0.24
N ASP A 97 -24.28 -6.03 0.10
CA ASP A 97 -24.70 -5.03 -0.88
C ASP A 97 -23.49 -4.52 -1.71
N SER A 98 -22.36 -4.26 -1.03
CA SER A 98 -21.10 -3.85 -1.68
C SER A 98 -20.53 -4.95 -2.58
N PHE A 99 -20.48 -6.20 -2.12
CA PHE A 99 -20.01 -7.36 -2.86
C PHE A 99 -20.85 -7.59 -4.13
N ASN A 100 -22.18 -7.53 -4.01
CA ASN A 100 -23.08 -7.70 -5.15
C ASN A 100 -22.93 -6.57 -6.18
N THR A 101 -22.68 -5.34 -5.75
CA THR A 101 -22.39 -4.21 -6.67
C THR A 101 -21.14 -4.53 -7.51
N VAL A 102 -20.07 -5.00 -6.87
CA VAL A 102 -18.82 -5.37 -7.58
C VAL A 102 -19.06 -6.55 -8.51
N VAL A 103 -19.58 -7.68 -8.01
CA VAL A 103 -19.77 -8.91 -8.79
C VAL A 103 -20.73 -8.69 -9.97
N SER A 104 -21.77 -7.89 -9.80
CA SER A 104 -22.71 -7.56 -10.91
C SER A 104 -22.01 -6.79 -12.02
N ASN A 105 -21.16 -5.85 -11.69
CA ASN A 105 -20.35 -5.10 -12.65
C ASN A 105 -19.34 -6.00 -13.38
N GLU A 106 -18.72 -6.95 -12.67
CA GLU A 106 -17.78 -7.88 -13.28
C GLU A 106 -18.48 -8.88 -14.22
N LYS A 107 -19.63 -9.43 -13.82
CA LYS A 107 -20.45 -10.28 -14.68
C LYS A 107 -20.96 -9.55 -15.92
N ALA A 108 -21.16 -8.23 -15.82
CA ALA A 108 -21.49 -7.38 -16.96
C ALA A 108 -20.27 -7.02 -17.85
N GLY A 109 -19.04 -7.41 -17.45
CA GLY A 109 -17.81 -7.12 -18.20
C GLY A 109 -17.28 -5.68 -18.00
N ASN A 110 -17.78 -4.95 -17.00
CA ASN A 110 -17.33 -3.59 -16.68
C ASN A 110 -15.96 -3.56 -15.98
N SER A 111 -15.62 -4.64 -15.27
CA SER A 111 -14.31 -4.88 -14.62
C SER A 111 -13.99 -6.37 -14.67
N TYR A 112 -12.73 -6.73 -14.49
CA TYR A 112 -12.26 -8.13 -14.41
C TYR A 112 -11.78 -8.49 -13.01
N LEU A 113 -11.45 -7.49 -12.24
CA LEU A 113 -10.98 -7.59 -10.87
C LEU A 113 -11.20 -6.23 -10.20
N ALA A 114 -11.81 -6.22 -9.02
CA ALA A 114 -11.90 -5.03 -8.18
C ALA A 114 -11.49 -5.37 -6.74
N ASN A 115 -10.69 -4.51 -6.14
CA ASN A 115 -10.34 -4.67 -4.73
C ASN A 115 -11.40 -4.01 -3.86
N LEU A 116 -12.28 -4.82 -3.24
CA LEU A 116 -13.33 -4.35 -2.33
C LEU A 116 -12.80 -4.27 -0.90
N THR A 117 -13.08 -3.16 -0.21
CA THR A 117 -12.52 -2.91 1.11
C THR A 117 -13.55 -2.52 2.16
N CYS A 118 -13.21 -2.73 3.44
CA CYS A 118 -14.03 -2.38 4.59
C CYS A 118 -13.26 -1.48 5.57
N LYS A 119 -14.00 -0.56 6.19
CA LYS A 119 -13.53 0.27 7.30
C LYS A 119 -14.08 -0.32 8.60
N ILE A 120 -13.20 -0.75 9.50
CA ILE A 120 -13.50 -1.61 10.62
C ILE A 120 -13.10 -0.92 11.93
N PRO A 121 -14.06 -0.57 12.82
CA PRO A 121 -13.73 -0.02 14.13
C PRO A 121 -12.90 -1.02 14.94
N ILE A 122 -11.82 -0.54 15.56
CA ILE A 122 -10.96 -1.32 16.44
C ILE A 122 -10.84 -0.69 17.82
N HIS A 123 -10.54 -1.53 18.80
CA HIS A 123 -10.20 -1.13 20.16
C HIS A 123 -8.85 -1.72 20.55
N THR A 124 -7.98 -0.89 21.09
CA THR A 124 -6.65 -1.30 21.57
C THR A 124 -6.20 -0.37 22.71
N ASN A 125 -5.37 -0.91 23.58
CA ASN A 125 -4.70 -0.15 24.64
C ASN A 125 -3.42 0.54 24.16
N PHE A 126 -3.02 0.34 22.88
CA PHE A 126 -1.84 0.97 22.29
C PHE A 126 -2.20 2.21 21.48
N THR A 127 -1.36 3.23 21.56
CA THR A 127 -1.38 4.35 20.63
C THR A 127 -0.85 3.92 19.24
N LEU A 128 -1.18 4.67 18.19
CA LEU A 128 -0.64 4.43 16.84
C LEU A 128 0.90 4.43 16.83
N LYS A 129 1.52 5.29 17.65
CA LYS A 129 2.98 5.36 17.82
C LYS A 129 3.55 4.07 18.43
N GLU A 130 2.93 3.54 19.48
CA GLU A 130 3.35 2.28 20.11
C GLU A 130 3.21 1.10 19.17
N ILE A 131 2.12 1.05 18.40
CA ILE A 131 1.92 0.03 17.36
C ILE A 131 3.05 0.12 16.32
N PHE A 132 3.39 1.32 15.84
CA PHE A 132 4.49 1.53 14.90
C PHE A 132 5.83 1.04 15.44
N LEU A 133 6.19 1.45 16.66
CA LEU A 133 7.48 1.13 17.26
C LEU A 133 7.65 -0.36 17.57
N ARG A 134 6.56 -1.09 17.83
CA ARG A 134 6.55 -2.53 18.10
C ARG A 134 6.45 -3.38 16.83
N SER A 135 6.11 -2.77 15.70
CA SER A 135 5.97 -3.48 14.43
C SER A 135 7.33 -3.84 13.84
N SER A 136 7.43 -5.03 13.27
CA SER A 136 8.62 -5.53 12.55
C SER A 136 8.50 -5.46 11.02
N ALA A 137 7.48 -4.83 10.47
CA ALA A 137 7.25 -4.73 9.03
C ALA A 137 8.39 -4.00 8.30
N ARG A 138 8.75 -4.49 7.09
CA ARG A 138 9.79 -3.91 6.24
C ARG A 138 9.47 -2.47 5.83
N TYR A 139 8.19 -2.20 5.49
CA TYR A 139 7.69 -0.88 5.13
C TYR A 139 6.69 -0.45 6.17
N ARG A 140 7.02 0.57 6.94
CA ARG A 140 6.13 1.11 7.97
C ARG A 140 6.20 2.62 8.05
N LEU A 141 5.05 3.21 8.30
CA LEU A 141 4.87 4.65 8.41
C LEU A 141 3.94 4.94 9.59
N TRP A 142 4.28 5.94 10.38
CA TRP A 142 3.41 6.54 11.37
C TRP A 142 3.35 8.05 11.13
N ILE A 143 2.15 8.59 11.06
CA ILE A 143 1.88 10.03 11.08
C ILE A 143 1.05 10.32 12.33
N LYS A 144 1.54 11.22 13.16
CA LYS A 144 0.95 11.55 14.45
C LYS A 144 -0.53 11.86 14.33
N ASP A 145 -1.34 11.27 15.23
CA ASP A 145 -2.78 11.48 15.35
C ASP A 145 -3.57 11.24 14.04
N THR A 146 -2.95 10.58 13.06
CA THR A 146 -3.51 10.38 11.72
C THR A 146 -3.57 8.90 11.34
N LEU A 147 -2.42 8.24 11.22
CA LEU A 147 -2.35 6.87 10.72
C LEU A 147 -1.12 6.11 11.18
N VAL A 148 -1.22 4.77 11.09
CA VAL A 148 -0.08 3.87 11.05
C VAL A 148 -0.29 2.81 9.96
N CYS A 149 0.79 2.47 9.25
CA CYS A 149 0.76 1.52 8.14
C CYS A 149 1.97 0.59 8.22
N PHE A 150 1.77 -0.70 7.91
CA PHE A 150 2.83 -1.72 7.85
C PHE A 150 2.65 -2.62 6.63
N SER A 151 3.21 -2.18 5.52
CA SER A 151 3.00 -2.87 4.25
C SER A 151 3.99 -4.00 4.02
N PRO A 152 3.53 -5.17 3.58
CA PRO A 152 4.38 -6.20 3.00
C PRO A 152 4.59 -6.01 1.49
N GLU A 153 3.81 -5.16 0.82
CA GLU A 153 3.71 -5.07 -0.63
C GLU A 153 4.49 -3.90 -1.21
N ILE A 154 5.50 -4.22 -2.03
CA ILE A 154 6.23 -3.24 -2.81
C ILE A 154 5.32 -2.68 -3.91
N PHE A 155 5.22 -1.36 -4.01
CA PHE A 155 4.56 -0.72 -5.15
C PHE A 155 5.48 -0.75 -6.37
N ILE A 156 6.55 0.04 -6.35
CA ILE A 156 7.64 0.01 -7.31
C ILE A 156 8.98 0.25 -6.63
N GLN A 157 10.03 -0.29 -7.22
CA GLN A 157 11.41 0.08 -6.92
C GLN A 157 12.08 0.61 -8.18
N VAL A 158 12.87 1.67 -8.02
CA VAL A 158 13.76 2.20 -9.06
C VAL A 158 15.17 2.10 -8.57
N LYS A 159 16.05 1.51 -9.38
CA LYS A 159 17.49 1.45 -9.14
C LYS A 159 18.24 1.81 -10.42
N GLY A 160 18.89 2.97 -10.40
CA GLY A 160 19.52 3.51 -11.60
C GLY A 160 18.53 3.67 -12.76
N ASN A 161 18.70 2.88 -13.83
CA ASN A 161 17.82 2.94 -15.01
C ASN A 161 16.69 1.90 -15.01
N GLU A 162 16.61 1.07 -13.99
CA GLU A 162 15.64 -0.04 -13.93
C GLU A 162 14.50 0.27 -12.99
N ILE A 163 13.27 0.05 -13.45
CA ILE A 163 12.05 0.02 -12.61
C ILE A 163 11.58 -1.42 -12.46
N SER A 164 11.19 -1.79 -11.26
CA SER A 164 10.68 -3.13 -10.95
C SER A 164 9.45 -3.08 -10.04
N SER A 165 8.61 -4.12 -10.14
CA SER A 165 7.48 -4.38 -9.23
C SER A 165 7.42 -5.88 -8.94
N PHE A 166 6.84 -6.24 -7.78
CA PHE A 166 6.86 -7.60 -7.26
C PHE A 166 5.45 -8.02 -6.81
N PRO A 167 4.52 -8.23 -7.76
CA PRO A 167 3.17 -8.69 -7.41
C PRO A 167 3.19 -10.03 -6.69
N MET A 168 2.40 -10.10 -5.64
CA MET A 168 2.25 -11.28 -4.80
C MET A 168 0.79 -11.75 -4.84
N LYS A 169 0.55 -13.06 -4.98
CA LYS A 169 -0.80 -13.64 -4.96
C LYS A 169 -0.71 -15.10 -4.54
N GLY A 170 -1.65 -15.51 -3.68
CA GLY A 170 -1.69 -16.86 -3.15
C GLY A 170 -0.69 -17.09 -2.00
N THR A 171 -1.23 -17.57 -0.90
CA THR A 171 -0.47 -17.99 0.28
C THR A 171 -0.98 -19.33 0.76
N ILE A 172 -0.10 -20.10 1.37
CA ILE A 172 -0.43 -21.38 2.01
C ILE A 172 0.43 -21.60 3.24
N ASP A 173 -0.09 -22.29 4.25
CA ASP A 173 0.69 -22.71 5.40
C ASP A 173 1.87 -23.59 4.96
N ALA A 174 3.09 -23.17 5.29
CA ALA A 174 4.31 -23.88 4.89
C ALA A 174 4.50 -25.24 5.60
N THR A 175 3.72 -25.51 6.66
CA THR A 175 3.78 -26.78 7.41
C THR A 175 2.94 -27.88 6.79
N LEU A 176 2.06 -27.55 5.84
CA LEU A 176 1.23 -28.55 5.16
C LEU A 176 2.09 -29.48 4.32
N PRO A 177 1.76 -30.77 4.28
CA PRO A 177 2.41 -31.71 3.35
C PRO A 177 2.24 -31.21 1.91
N ASP A 178 3.35 -31.19 1.16
CA ASP A 178 3.37 -30.79 -0.26
C ASP A 178 2.85 -29.36 -0.55
N ALA A 179 2.95 -28.45 0.43
CA ALA A 179 2.43 -27.09 0.38
C ALA A 179 2.83 -26.34 -0.90
N GLN A 180 4.08 -26.49 -1.35
CA GLN A 180 4.56 -25.79 -2.55
C GLN A 180 3.82 -26.26 -3.82
N ASN A 181 3.62 -27.56 -3.99
CA ASN A 181 2.89 -28.08 -5.15
C ASN A 181 1.41 -27.73 -5.08
N LEU A 182 0.80 -27.75 -3.89
CA LEU A 182 -0.59 -27.31 -3.71
C LEU A 182 -0.75 -25.84 -4.12
N LEU A 183 0.17 -24.97 -3.72
CA LEU A 183 0.14 -23.55 -4.06
C LEU A 183 0.35 -23.31 -5.56
N ILE A 184 1.35 -23.95 -6.17
CA ILE A 184 1.68 -23.75 -7.59
C ILE A 184 0.56 -24.30 -8.50
N ASN A 185 -0.05 -25.44 -8.15
CA ASN A 185 -1.06 -26.10 -8.96
C ASN A 185 -2.49 -25.57 -8.70
N ASN A 186 -2.69 -24.61 -7.81
CA ASN A 186 -3.99 -23.97 -7.61
C ASN A 186 -4.35 -23.14 -8.86
N ALA A 187 -5.34 -23.60 -9.62
CA ALA A 187 -5.74 -22.99 -10.89
C ALA A 187 -6.36 -21.59 -10.69
N LYS A 188 -7.14 -21.38 -9.60
CA LYS A 188 -7.73 -20.07 -9.27
C LYS A 188 -6.61 -19.07 -9.01
N GLU A 189 -5.69 -19.38 -8.08
CA GLU A 189 -4.57 -18.51 -7.73
C GLU A 189 -3.66 -18.22 -8.94
N ALA A 190 -3.48 -19.22 -9.83
CA ALA A 190 -2.71 -19.06 -11.05
C ALA A 190 -3.34 -18.03 -12.01
N ALA A 191 -4.66 -18.10 -12.20
CA ALA A 191 -5.39 -17.17 -13.07
C ALA A 191 -5.40 -15.75 -12.50
N GLU A 192 -5.64 -15.60 -11.21
CA GLU A 192 -5.60 -14.30 -10.53
C GLU A 192 -4.20 -13.68 -10.59
N HIS A 193 -3.16 -14.49 -10.35
CA HIS A 193 -1.77 -14.04 -10.43
C HIS A 193 -1.39 -13.58 -11.85
N ALA A 194 -1.81 -14.31 -12.89
CA ALA A 194 -1.59 -13.93 -14.28
C ALA A 194 -2.23 -12.57 -14.60
N THR A 195 -3.47 -12.35 -14.12
CA THR A 195 -4.19 -11.08 -14.31
C THR A 195 -3.45 -9.91 -13.67
N ILE A 196 -2.98 -10.06 -12.43
CA ILE A 196 -2.22 -9.02 -11.73
C ILE A 196 -0.87 -8.75 -12.40
N VAL A 197 -0.15 -9.79 -12.82
CA VAL A 197 1.14 -9.64 -13.53
C VAL A 197 0.94 -8.87 -14.84
N ASP A 198 -0.09 -9.18 -15.62
CA ASP A 198 -0.37 -8.47 -16.87
C ASP A 198 -0.77 -7.01 -16.63
N LEU A 199 -1.59 -6.76 -15.62
CA LEU A 199 -1.97 -5.41 -15.21
C LEU A 199 -0.75 -4.57 -14.85
N ILE A 200 0.14 -5.07 -13.99
CA ILE A 200 1.33 -4.34 -13.55
C ILE A 200 2.34 -4.20 -14.70
N ARG A 201 2.47 -5.21 -15.57
CA ARG A 201 3.27 -5.10 -16.78
C ARG A 201 2.79 -3.96 -17.69
N ASN A 202 1.48 -3.81 -17.85
CA ASN A 202 0.89 -2.69 -18.57
C ASN A 202 1.16 -1.34 -17.89
N ASP A 203 1.02 -1.27 -16.57
CA ASP A 203 1.33 -0.05 -15.81
C ASP A 203 2.79 0.38 -16.01
N LEU A 204 3.74 -0.53 -15.84
CA LEU A 204 5.16 -0.23 -16.05
C LEU A 204 5.45 0.19 -17.50
N SER A 205 4.75 -0.37 -18.49
CA SER A 205 4.93 -0.04 -19.91
C SER A 205 4.55 1.41 -20.26
N MET A 206 3.80 2.10 -19.38
CA MET A 206 3.50 3.52 -19.56
C MET A 206 4.71 4.44 -19.28
N VAL A 207 5.71 3.96 -18.54
CA VAL A 207 6.85 4.76 -18.07
C VAL A 207 8.20 4.11 -18.35
N ALA A 208 8.20 2.89 -18.89
CA ALA A 208 9.40 2.11 -19.20
C ALA A 208 9.27 1.40 -20.53
N ASN A 209 10.41 1.09 -21.14
CA ASN A 209 10.52 0.19 -22.29
C ASN A 209 11.14 -1.15 -21.87
N HIS A 210 11.13 -2.14 -22.81
CA HIS A 210 11.65 -3.49 -22.57
C HIS A 210 11.06 -4.15 -21.31
N VAL A 211 9.77 -3.89 -21.03
CA VAL A 211 9.10 -4.47 -19.88
C VAL A 211 8.93 -5.98 -20.08
N HIS A 212 9.43 -6.76 -19.11
CA HIS A 212 9.43 -8.22 -19.14
C HIS A 212 9.28 -8.81 -17.74
N VAL A 213 9.07 -10.12 -17.67
CA VAL A 213 8.89 -10.86 -16.40
C VAL A 213 10.06 -11.84 -16.25
N PRO A 214 11.18 -11.45 -15.61
CA PRO A 214 12.34 -12.32 -15.46
C PRO A 214 12.09 -13.51 -14.55
N ARG A 215 11.20 -13.37 -13.57
CA ARG A 215 10.78 -14.46 -12.70
C ARG A 215 9.27 -14.49 -12.57
N TYR A 216 8.64 -15.59 -12.95
CA TYR A 216 7.19 -15.76 -12.89
C TYR A 216 6.79 -16.83 -11.88
N ARG A 217 5.86 -16.49 -10.96
CA ARG A 217 5.29 -17.37 -9.93
C ARG A 217 6.33 -18.20 -9.16
N TYR A 218 7.42 -17.56 -8.75
CA TYR A 218 8.37 -18.20 -7.85
C TYR A 218 7.81 -18.20 -6.41
N VAL A 219 8.19 -19.24 -5.65
CA VAL A 219 7.71 -19.42 -4.27
C VAL A 219 8.72 -18.83 -3.30
N GLU A 220 8.22 -18.03 -2.38
CA GLU A 220 8.97 -17.48 -1.25
C GLU A 220 8.41 -18.03 0.06
N ARG A 221 9.30 -18.35 0.99
CA ARG A 221 8.94 -18.70 2.36
C ARG A 221 9.05 -17.46 3.23
N LEU A 222 7.96 -17.13 3.92
CA LEU A 222 7.88 -16.00 4.81
C LEU A 222 7.59 -16.49 6.23
N GLU A 223 8.36 -15.98 7.20
CA GLU A 223 8.07 -16.19 8.61
C GLU A 223 7.09 -15.11 9.09
N THR A 224 6.00 -15.53 9.74
CA THR A 224 4.97 -14.64 10.29
C THR A 224 4.74 -14.94 11.77
N ASN A 225 4.05 -14.05 12.48
CA ASN A 225 3.67 -14.27 13.89
C ASN A 225 2.78 -15.50 14.10
N HIS A 226 2.16 -16.02 13.04
CA HIS A 226 1.26 -17.19 13.07
C HIS A 226 1.92 -18.45 12.49
N GLY A 227 3.22 -18.39 12.17
CA GLY A 227 3.96 -19.48 11.56
C GLY A 227 4.48 -19.13 10.17
N ALA A 228 5.19 -20.08 9.57
CA ALA A 228 5.73 -19.92 8.23
C ALA A 228 4.66 -20.11 7.16
N ILE A 229 4.66 -19.26 6.15
CA ILE A 229 3.82 -19.39 4.96
C ILE A 229 4.67 -19.46 3.70
N LEU A 230 4.16 -20.13 2.67
CA LEU A 230 4.65 -20.02 1.30
C LEU A 230 3.77 -19.04 0.55
N GLN A 231 4.40 -18.20 -0.27
CA GLN A 231 3.71 -17.21 -1.10
C GLN A 231 4.25 -17.26 -2.52
N THR A 232 3.39 -17.08 -3.53
CA THR A 232 3.86 -16.89 -4.90
C THR A 232 4.05 -15.42 -5.21
N SER A 233 5.20 -15.12 -5.82
CA SER A 233 5.57 -13.78 -6.27
C SER A 233 6.01 -13.82 -7.74
N SER A 234 5.91 -12.70 -8.44
CA SER A 234 6.56 -12.51 -9.73
C SER A 234 7.37 -11.23 -9.70
N GLU A 235 8.37 -11.16 -10.56
CA GLU A 235 9.17 -9.95 -10.74
C GLU A 235 8.94 -9.42 -12.14
N ILE A 236 8.59 -8.13 -12.23
CA ILE A 236 8.40 -7.42 -13.48
C ILE A 236 9.41 -6.29 -13.53
N ARG A 237 10.14 -6.18 -14.63
CA ARG A 237 11.19 -5.17 -14.82
C ARG A 237 11.04 -4.44 -16.14
N GLY A 238 11.55 -3.21 -16.19
CA GLY A 238 11.68 -2.43 -17.40
C GLY A 238 12.74 -1.34 -17.28
N ASN A 239 13.17 -0.79 -18.40
CA ASN A 239 14.08 0.35 -18.41
C ASN A 239 13.29 1.64 -18.44
N ILE A 240 13.50 2.52 -17.46
CA ILE A 240 12.79 3.80 -17.33
C ILE A 240 13.05 4.65 -18.58
N LEU A 241 12.02 5.28 -19.11
CA LEU A 241 12.14 6.24 -20.20
C LEU A 241 12.94 7.47 -19.73
N PRO A 242 13.85 8.00 -20.55
CA PRO A 242 14.77 9.09 -20.13
C PRO A 242 14.11 10.29 -19.48
N TYR A 243 12.90 10.65 -19.90
CA TYR A 243 12.12 11.74 -19.32
C TYR A 243 11.91 11.59 -17.81
N TYR A 244 11.62 10.37 -17.34
CA TYR A 244 11.22 10.13 -15.96
C TYR A 244 12.38 10.12 -14.95
N HIS A 245 13.62 10.09 -15.38
CA HIS A 245 14.76 10.22 -14.47
C HIS A 245 14.76 11.55 -13.70
N GLN A 246 14.33 12.62 -14.36
CA GLN A 246 14.20 13.95 -13.74
C GLN A 246 12.75 14.31 -13.34
N HIS A 247 11.80 13.42 -13.64
CA HIS A 247 10.38 13.64 -13.41
C HIS A 247 9.74 12.43 -12.69
N PRO A 248 10.25 12.06 -11.50
CA PRO A 248 9.72 10.90 -10.75
C PRO A 248 8.27 11.11 -10.30
N GLY A 249 7.86 12.36 -10.06
CA GLY A 249 6.47 12.69 -9.74
C GLY A 249 5.52 12.36 -10.88
N ASP A 250 5.86 12.74 -12.11
CA ASP A 250 5.05 12.39 -13.29
C ASP A 250 4.99 10.88 -13.50
N MET A 251 6.13 10.19 -13.29
CA MET A 251 6.20 8.73 -13.36
C MET A 251 5.23 8.04 -12.39
N LEU A 252 5.29 8.42 -11.12
CA LEU A 252 4.44 7.85 -10.07
C LEU A 252 2.96 8.17 -10.32
N MET A 253 2.62 9.43 -10.61
CA MET A 253 1.23 9.83 -10.85
C MET A 253 0.61 9.12 -12.05
N LYS A 254 1.41 8.74 -13.05
CA LYS A 254 0.93 8.00 -14.22
C LYS A 254 0.59 6.55 -13.92
N GLN A 255 1.21 5.95 -12.92
CA GLN A 255 0.97 4.57 -12.50
C GLN A 255 -0.14 4.43 -11.46
N LEU A 256 -0.46 5.53 -10.76
CA LEU A 256 -1.48 5.54 -9.71
C LEU A 256 -2.92 5.60 -10.25
N PRO A 257 -3.89 5.05 -9.50
CA PRO A 257 -3.68 4.23 -8.31
C PRO A 257 -3.02 2.90 -8.65
N ALA A 258 -2.39 2.26 -7.65
CA ALA A 258 -1.73 0.97 -7.85
C ALA A 258 -2.72 -0.09 -8.34
N GLY A 259 -2.33 -0.85 -9.37
CA GLY A 259 -3.21 -1.84 -9.99
C GLY A 259 -3.61 -2.97 -9.07
N SER A 260 -2.68 -3.42 -8.21
CA SER A 260 -2.89 -4.55 -7.28
C SER A 260 -4.00 -4.31 -6.25
N ILE A 261 -4.25 -3.04 -5.89
CA ILE A 261 -5.26 -2.64 -4.90
C ILE A 261 -6.44 -1.87 -5.52
N THR A 262 -6.50 -1.78 -6.82
CA THR A 262 -7.61 -1.17 -7.56
C THR A 262 -8.32 -2.23 -8.39
N GLY A 263 -7.63 -2.77 -9.36
CA GLY A 263 -8.16 -3.71 -10.35
C GLY A 263 -8.06 -3.19 -11.78
N ALA A 264 -8.79 -3.81 -12.70
CA ALA A 264 -8.69 -3.54 -14.13
C ALA A 264 -10.03 -3.64 -14.86
N PRO A 265 -10.31 -2.71 -15.80
CA PRO A 265 -9.55 -1.51 -16.17
C PRO A 265 -9.71 -0.40 -15.11
N LYS A 266 -8.61 0.25 -14.73
CA LYS A 266 -8.55 1.17 -13.58
C LYS A 266 -9.66 2.24 -13.53
N PRO A 267 -9.94 3.03 -14.61
CA PRO A 267 -10.93 4.10 -14.52
C PRO A 267 -12.31 3.58 -14.14
N LYS A 268 -12.78 2.52 -14.80
CA LYS A 268 -14.11 1.95 -14.54
C LYS A 268 -14.16 1.23 -13.19
N THR A 269 -13.09 0.55 -12.83
CA THR A 269 -13.00 -0.13 -11.52
C THR A 269 -13.03 0.87 -10.36
N MET A 270 -12.40 2.05 -10.50
CA MET A 270 -12.50 3.11 -9.49
C MET A 270 -13.95 3.60 -9.32
N GLU A 271 -14.70 3.79 -10.40
CA GLU A 271 -16.12 4.16 -10.32
C GLU A 271 -16.92 3.11 -9.55
N ILE A 272 -16.71 1.82 -9.86
CA ILE A 272 -17.36 0.69 -9.19
C ILE A 272 -17.01 0.65 -7.69
N ILE A 273 -15.75 0.87 -7.34
CA ILE A 273 -15.29 0.92 -5.95
C ILE A 273 -15.97 2.08 -5.20
N HIS A 274 -16.03 3.26 -5.78
CA HIS A 274 -16.71 4.42 -5.16
C HIS A 274 -18.21 4.20 -5.00
N GLU A 275 -18.86 3.45 -5.89
CA GLU A 275 -20.25 3.06 -5.76
C GLU A 275 -20.47 2.00 -4.68
N ALA A 276 -19.56 1.01 -4.60
CA ALA A 276 -19.68 -0.12 -3.69
C ALA A 276 -19.29 0.22 -2.24
N GLU A 277 -18.28 1.06 -2.05
CA GLU A 277 -17.78 1.43 -0.73
C GLU A 277 -18.49 2.67 -0.19
N ASN A 278 -18.92 2.62 1.06
CA ASN A 278 -19.65 3.71 1.72
C ASN A 278 -18.75 4.67 2.51
N TYR A 279 -17.43 4.65 2.25
CA TYR A 279 -16.45 5.49 2.94
C TYR A 279 -15.32 5.90 1.98
N ASP A 280 -14.59 6.95 2.35
CA ASP A 280 -13.40 7.39 1.65
C ASP A 280 -12.18 6.58 2.11
N ARG A 281 -11.46 5.96 1.18
CA ARG A 281 -10.23 5.23 1.49
C ARG A 281 -9.15 6.14 2.07
N GLY A 282 -9.12 7.41 1.68
CA GLY A 282 -8.09 8.34 2.11
C GLY A 282 -6.69 7.87 1.72
N PHE A 283 -5.79 7.74 2.70
CA PHE A 283 -4.45 7.20 2.47
C PHE A 283 -4.39 5.68 2.40
N TYR A 284 -5.39 4.97 2.87
CA TYR A 284 -5.46 3.51 2.70
C TYR A 284 -5.50 3.17 1.21
N THR A 285 -4.74 2.14 0.80
CA THR A 285 -4.52 1.77 -0.61
C THR A 285 -3.88 2.87 -1.47
N GLY A 286 -3.41 3.94 -0.86
CA GLY A 286 -2.46 4.86 -1.49
C GLY A 286 -1.05 4.27 -1.52
N VAL A 287 -0.06 5.11 -1.77
CA VAL A 287 1.35 4.70 -1.82
C VAL A 287 2.22 5.57 -0.92
N MET A 288 3.25 4.95 -0.36
CA MET A 288 4.28 5.62 0.42
C MET A 288 5.65 5.20 -0.07
N GLY A 289 6.65 6.09 0.02
CA GLY A 289 7.99 5.73 -0.40
C GLY A 289 8.98 6.85 -0.18
N ILE A 290 10.23 6.55 -0.48
CA ILE A 290 11.34 7.49 -0.50
C ILE A 290 11.94 7.58 -1.91
N TRP A 291 12.35 8.78 -2.27
CA TRP A 291 13.22 9.06 -3.39
C TRP A 291 14.57 9.55 -2.85
N LYS A 292 15.67 8.97 -3.32
CA LYS A 292 17.03 9.33 -2.91
C LYS A 292 18.00 9.04 -4.03
N ASP A 293 18.79 10.02 -4.45
CA ASP A 293 19.84 9.89 -5.45
C ASP A 293 19.42 9.23 -6.79
N GLY A 294 18.16 9.46 -7.19
CA GLY A 294 17.57 8.86 -8.41
C GLY A 294 16.86 7.53 -8.17
N ASP A 295 17.09 6.88 -7.04
CA ASP A 295 16.44 5.63 -6.67
C ASP A 295 15.10 5.87 -5.95
N ILE A 296 14.17 4.92 -6.10
CA ILE A 296 12.87 4.90 -5.39
C ILE A 296 12.71 3.55 -4.70
N ASP A 297 12.30 3.58 -3.44
CA ASP A 297 11.75 2.41 -2.73
C ASP A 297 10.38 2.76 -2.18
N SER A 298 9.34 2.02 -2.59
CA SER A 298 7.96 2.37 -2.28
C SER A 298 7.07 1.17 -2.04
N ALA A 299 6.00 1.39 -1.27
CA ALA A 299 5.04 0.37 -0.88
C ALA A 299 3.60 0.87 -1.04
N VAL A 300 2.68 -0.08 -1.27
CA VAL A 300 1.24 0.15 -1.23
C VAL A 300 0.81 0.27 0.24
N MET A 301 -0.05 1.21 0.56
CA MET A 301 -0.49 1.43 1.96
C MET A 301 -1.62 0.45 2.34
N ILE A 302 -1.24 -0.75 2.74
CA ILE A 302 -2.12 -1.79 3.28
C ILE A 302 -1.67 -2.19 4.69
N ARG A 303 -2.43 -3.01 5.42
CA ARG A 303 -2.25 -3.22 6.87
C ARG A 303 -2.25 -1.87 7.59
N PHE A 304 -3.37 -1.22 7.54
CA PHE A 304 -3.50 0.21 7.76
C PHE A 304 -4.52 0.51 8.87
N ILE A 305 -4.12 1.39 9.78
CA ILE A 305 -5.01 1.93 10.81
C ILE A 305 -4.99 3.45 10.69
N ASP A 306 -6.16 4.07 10.58
CA ASP A 306 -6.29 5.51 10.73
C ASP A 306 -7.07 5.91 11.98
N GLN A 307 -6.94 7.17 12.33
CA GLN A 307 -7.63 7.79 13.45
C GLN A 307 -8.54 8.89 12.92
N GLU A 308 -9.84 8.73 13.18
CA GLU A 308 -10.84 9.75 12.84
C GLU A 308 -11.67 10.09 14.09
N ASN A 309 -11.74 11.35 14.46
CA ASN A 309 -12.49 11.83 15.63
C ASN A 309 -12.16 11.04 16.92
N ASN A 310 -10.88 10.78 17.18
CA ASN A 310 -10.35 9.98 18.29
C ASN A 310 -10.81 8.50 18.31
N LYS A 311 -11.30 7.98 17.20
CA LYS A 311 -11.62 6.56 17.03
C LYS A 311 -10.64 5.94 16.04
N LEU A 312 -10.26 4.69 16.29
CA LEU A 312 -9.35 3.94 15.44
C LEU A 312 -10.13 3.04 14.50
N TYR A 313 -9.69 2.99 13.26
CA TYR A 313 -10.27 2.15 12.21
C TYR A 313 -9.17 1.38 11.49
N TYR A 314 -9.31 0.07 11.47
CA TYR A 314 -8.52 -0.78 10.58
C TYR A 314 -9.19 -0.83 9.21
N LYS A 315 -8.40 -0.71 8.13
CA LYS A 315 -8.92 -0.87 6.78
C LYS A 315 -8.32 -2.14 6.15
N ALA A 316 -9.19 -3.01 5.66
CA ALA A 316 -8.83 -4.27 5.03
C ALA A 316 -9.71 -4.53 3.82
N GLY A 317 -9.21 -5.33 2.88
CA GLY A 317 -9.94 -5.69 1.68
C GLY A 317 -9.33 -6.85 0.93
N GLY A 318 -10.03 -7.30 -0.09
CA GLY A 318 -9.65 -8.39 -0.97
C GLY A 318 -10.02 -8.15 -2.42
N GLY A 319 -9.37 -8.88 -3.32
CA GLY A 319 -9.67 -8.83 -4.75
C GLY A 319 -10.91 -9.67 -5.06
N ILE A 320 -11.95 -9.02 -5.56
CA ILE A 320 -13.20 -9.68 -5.99
C ILE A 320 -13.15 -9.90 -7.49
N THR A 321 -13.63 -11.07 -7.92
CA THR A 321 -13.82 -11.45 -9.32
C THR A 321 -15.25 -11.96 -9.52
N ALA A 322 -15.70 -12.08 -10.76
CA ALA A 322 -17.02 -12.62 -11.09
C ALA A 322 -17.29 -14.02 -10.51
N GLN A 323 -16.23 -14.75 -10.09
CA GLN A 323 -16.28 -16.10 -9.52
C GLN A 323 -16.03 -16.13 -8.00
N SER A 324 -15.82 -14.98 -7.36
CA SER A 324 -15.58 -14.90 -5.91
C SER A 324 -16.80 -15.41 -5.12
N ASP A 325 -16.51 -16.12 -4.05
CA ASP A 325 -17.51 -16.56 -3.06
C ASP A 325 -17.56 -15.56 -1.90
N GLU A 326 -18.74 -15.01 -1.64
CA GLU A 326 -18.93 -13.91 -0.67
C GLU A 326 -18.45 -14.27 0.74
N GLU A 327 -18.76 -15.49 1.20
CA GLU A 327 -18.39 -15.93 2.55
C GLU A 327 -16.87 -16.09 2.70
N SER A 328 -16.24 -16.66 1.67
CA SER A 328 -14.78 -16.80 1.60
C SER A 328 -14.08 -15.45 1.64
N GLU A 329 -14.52 -14.50 0.80
CA GLU A 329 -13.91 -13.16 0.73
C GLU A 329 -14.15 -12.34 2.02
N TYR A 330 -15.34 -12.48 2.62
CA TYR A 330 -15.61 -11.84 3.92
C TYR A 330 -14.70 -12.36 5.02
N ASN A 331 -14.48 -13.67 5.08
CA ASN A 331 -13.60 -14.28 6.07
C ASN A 331 -12.14 -13.90 5.84
N GLU A 332 -11.70 -13.78 4.58
CA GLU A 332 -10.36 -13.30 4.23
C GLU A 332 -10.12 -11.87 4.74
N ILE A 333 -11.14 -10.98 4.68
CA ILE A 333 -11.04 -9.64 5.28
C ILE A 333 -10.80 -9.74 6.79
N ILE A 334 -11.55 -10.58 7.49
CA ILE A 334 -11.42 -10.78 8.94
C ILE A 334 -10.01 -11.26 9.31
N GLU A 335 -9.46 -12.21 8.58
CA GLU A 335 -8.11 -12.75 8.80
C GLU A 335 -7.00 -11.71 8.60
N LYS A 336 -7.25 -10.68 7.80
CA LYS A 336 -6.32 -9.58 7.55
C LYS A 336 -6.27 -8.52 8.65
N ILE A 337 -7.17 -8.59 9.66
CA ILE A 337 -7.26 -7.60 10.75
C ILE A 337 -6.29 -7.96 11.87
N TYR A 338 -5.03 -7.65 11.69
CA TYR A 338 -3.99 -7.85 12.71
C TYR A 338 -2.88 -6.81 12.59
N VAL A 339 -2.10 -6.68 13.65
CA VAL A 339 -0.88 -5.85 13.68
C VAL A 339 0.36 -6.73 13.82
N PRO A 340 1.43 -6.52 13.04
CA PRO A 340 2.64 -7.33 13.04
C PRO A 340 3.55 -6.93 14.22
N ILE A 341 3.07 -7.14 15.45
CA ILE A 341 3.80 -6.87 16.69
C ILE A 341 4.48 -8.17 17.14
N CYS A 342 5.77 -8.08 17.53
CA CYS A 342 6.57 -9.15 18.10
C CYS A 342 6.43 -9.19 19.62
#